data_b82dcf25f4618cad82e8d8f64465459f
#
_entry.id   b82dcf25f4618cad82e8d8f64465459f
#
_cell.length_a   1.000
_cell.length_b   1.000
_cell.length_c   1.000
_cell.angle_alpha   90.00
_cell.angle_beta   90.00
_cell.angle_gamma   90.00
#
_symmetry.space_group_name_H-M   'P 1'
#
loop_
_entity.id
_entity.type
_entity.pdbx_description
1 polymer ?
#
loop_
_entity_poly.entity_id
_entity_poly.type
_entity_poly.pdbx_seq_one_letter_code
_entity_poly.pdbx_strand_id
1 'polypeptide(L)'
;MVLAILADRELAGTVTNTRLAVRKLRDGTAGLELPFAAKSIEVGTDPDGDPITMVVIDWQQQTIKPADADWSKSLRLLRQVLMTMMADHGVDATPFLDGPVVRAVDVELVRNEFYRQYPADGDDRQKATARRQAFHRALKDAQAKGLVTTREVEGVQLIWLTRPAAP
;
A
#
# COMPACT_ATOMS: atom_id res chain seq x y z
N MET A 1 12.54 -20.15 -5.13
CA MET A 1 12.62 -18.79 -4.59
C MET A 1 13.50 -17.94 -5.48
N VAL A 2 13.09 -16.70 -5.79
CA VAL A 2 13.92 -15.73 -6.54
C VAL A 2 14.13 -14.51 -5.63
N LEU A 3 15.38 -14.18 -5.39
CA LEU A 3 15.80 -13.00 -4.64
C LEU A 3 16.50 -12.02 -5.58
N ALA A 4 16.30 -10.73 -5.35
CA ALA A 4 16.98 -9.66 -6.06
C ALA A 4 17.56 -8.65 -5.07
N ILE A 5 18.77 -8.19 -5.32
CA ILE A 5 19.35 -7.06 -4.60
C ILE A 5 19.01 -5.80 -5.39
N LEU A 6 18.36 -4.87 -4.73
CA LEU A 6 18.00 -3.56 -5.27
C LEU A 6 18.80 -2.48 -4.55
N ALA A 7 19.21 -1.47 -5.28
CA ALA A 7 19.89 -0.32 -4.71
C ALA A 7 19.69 0.90 -5.62
N ASP A 8 19.67 2.07 -5.03
CA ASP A 8 19.62 3.33 -5.75
C ASP A 8 21.08 3.85 -5.92
N ARG A 9 21.44 4.28 -7.13
CA ARG A 9 22.78 4.82 -7.41
C ARG A 9 22.66 6.31 -7.70
N GLU A 10 23.32 7.11 -6.88
CA GLU A 10 23.43 8.55 -7.10
C GLU A 10 24.45 8.86 -8.20
N LEU A 11 24.36 10.08 -8.77
CA LEU A 11 25.28 10.56 -9.81
C LEU A 11 26.76 10.53 -9.37
N ALA A 12 27.02 10.67 -8.08
CA ALA A 12 28.37 10.59 -7.50
C ALA A 12 28.89 9.14 -7.34
N GLY A 13 28.11 8.14 -7.77
CA GLY A 13 28.47 6.72 -7.64
C GLY A 13 28.14 6.11 -6.29
N THR A 14 27.64 6.89 -5.35
CA THR A 14 27.19 6.40 -4.03
C THR A 14 26.00 5.49 -4.19
N VAL A 15 26.04 4.35 -3.52
CA VAL A 15 24.96 3.37 -3.49
C VAL A 15 24.17 3.55 -2.20
N THR A 16 22.87 3.83 -2.32
CA THR A 16 21.96 4.05 -1.19
C THR A 16 20.78 3.10 -1.28
N ASN A 17 20.00 3.02 -0.20
CA ASN A 17 18.75 2.27 -0.15
C ASN A 17 18.88 0.81 -0.61
N THR A 18 19.96 0.13 -0.18
CA THR A 18 20.22 -1.26 -0.53
C THR A 18 19.25 -2.19 0.17
N ARG A 19 18.61 -3.08 -0.59
CA ARG A 19 17.59 -3.99 -0.04
C ARG A 19 17.57 -5.32 -0.78
N LEU A 20 17.29 -6.40 -0.05
CA LEU A 20 17.02 -7.72 -0.59
C LEU A 20 15.51 -7.86 -0.84
N ALA A 21 15.11 -8.04 -2.09
CA ALA A 21 13.71 -8.19 -2.48
C ALA A 21 13.40 -9.66 -2.80
N VAL A 22 12.33 -10.17 -2.20
CA VAL A 22 11.76 -11.50 -2.52
C VAL A 22 10.83 -11.35 -3.72
N ARG A 23 11.30 -11.74 -4.91
CA ARG A 23 10.55 -11.60 -6.17
C ARG A 23 9.58 -12.74 -6.42
N LYS A 24 9.94 -13.98 -6.01
CA LYS A 24 9.09 -15.16 -6.17
C LYS A 24 9.33 -16.14 -5.03
N LEU A 25 8.25 -16.50 -4.34
CA LEU A 25 8.18 -17.64 -3.44
C LEU A 25 7.24 -18.68 -4.03
N ARG A 26 7.53 -19.97 -3.81
CA ARG A 26 6.72 -21.07 -4.35
C ARG A 26 5.36 -21.14 -3.62
N ASP A 27 5.38 -20.92 -2.31
CA ASP A 27 4.24 -21.11 -1.42
C ASP A 27 4.04 -19.93 -0.44
N GLY A 28 4.44 -18.72 -0.80
CA GLY A 28 4.36 -17.55 0.09
C GLY A 28 4.16 -16.22 -0.62
N THR A 29 4.01 -15.16 0.17
CA THR A 29 3.78 -13.81 -0.31
C THR A 29 5.08 -13.24 -0.91
N ALA A 30 5.07 -12.90 -2.19
CA ALA A 30 6.15 -12.15 -2.82
C ALA A 30 6.05 -10.65 -2.44
N GLY A 31 7.16 -9.91 -2.62
CA GLY A 31 7.20 -8.47 -2.37
C GLY A 31 7.76 -8.07 -1.00
N LEU A 32 8.26 -9.04 -0.20
CA LEU A 32 9.02 -8.71 1.01
C LEU A 32 10.35 -8.06 0.59
N GLU A 33 10.66 -6.90 1.15
CA GLU A 33 11.94 -6.22 1.00
C GLU A 33 12.62 -6.09 2.36
N LEU A 34 13.89 -6.51 2.43
CA LEU A 34 14.71 -6.46 3.64
C LEU A 34 15.86 -5.49 3.39
N PRO A 35 15.84 -4.29 3.98
CA PRO A 35 16.92 -3.34 3.82
C PRO A 35 18.15 -3.79 4.60
N PHE A 36 19.31 -3.49 4.04
CA PHE A 36 20.59 -3.74 4.67
C PHE A 36 21.61 -2.65 4.32
N ALA A 37 22.64 -2.54 5.13
CA ALA A 37 23.83 -1.78 4.83
C ALA A 37 25.03 -2.71 4.69
N ALA A 38 25.85 -2.50 3.68
CA ALA A 38 27.15 -3.16 3.58
C ALA A 38 28.18 -2.31 4.36
N LYS A 39 28.84 -2.93 5.33
CA LYS A 39 29.89 -2.29 6.14
C LYS A 39 31.20 -3.03 5.91
N SER A 40 32.28 -2.28 5.67
CA SER A 40 33.63 -2.85 5.69
C SER A 40 34.10 -2.88 7.14
N ILE A 41 34.54 -4.05 7.58
CA ILE A 41 35.18 -4.25 8.89
C ILE A 41 36.58 -4.78 8.68
N GLU A 42 37.51 -4.34 9.53
CA GLU A 42 38.86 -4.88 9.58
C GLU A 42 38.84 -6.20 10.35
N VAL A 43 39.40 -7.25 9.74
CA VAL A 43 39.43 -8.61 10.34
C VAL A 43 40.84 -9.07 10.69
N GLY A 44 41.85 -8.28 10.34
CA GLY A 44 43.23 -8.57 10.64
C GLY A 44 44.19 -7.70 9.85
N THR A 45 45.47 -8.03 9.94
CA THR A 45 46.53 -7.35 9.24
C THR A 45 47.34 -8.40 8.45
N ASP A 46 47.73 -8.11 7.25
CA ASP A 46 48.58 -9.00 6.48
C ASP A 46 50.04 -8.95 6.96
N PRO A 47 50.95 -9.80 6.41
CA PRO A 47 52.37 -9.80 6.80
C PRO A 47 53.09 -8.50 6.43
N ASP A 48 52.57 -7.70 5.51
CA ASP A 48 53.15 -6.42 5.07
C ASP A 48 52.63 -5.24 5.91
N GLY A 49 51.69 -5.49 6.83
CA GLY A 49 51.13 -4.50 7.75
C GLY A 49 49.86 -3.81 7.22
N ASP A 50 49.29 -4.23 6.09
CA ASP A 50 48.08 -3.67 5.53
C ASP A 50 46.83 -4.30 6.15
N PRO A 51 45.74 -3.52 6.37
CA PRO A 51 44.52 -4.04 6.96
C PRO A 51 43.77 -4.97 6.02
N ILE A 52 43.51 -6.19 6.45
CA ILE A 52 42.58 -7.10 5.77
C ILE A 52 41.16 -6.72 6.11
N THR A 53 40.38 -6.33 5.11
CA THR A 53 38.99 -5.92 5.29
C THR A 53 38.00 -6.94 4.73
N MET A 54 36.86 -7.09 5.40
CA MET A 54 35.74 -7.91 4.97
C MET A 54 34.47 -7.08 4.92
N VAL A 55 33.62 -7.35 3.96
CA VAL A 55 32.29 -6.73 3.88
C VAL A 55 31.29 -7.59 4.62
N VAL A 56 30.63 -7.00 5.61
CA VAL A 56 29.53 -7.64 6.36
C VAL A 56 28.21 -6.95 6.04
N ILE A 57 27.14 -7.75 6.08
CA ILE A 57 25.78 -7.24 5.89
C ILE A 57 25.21 -6.90 7.28
N ASP A 58 24.88 -5.65 7.47
CA ASP A 58 24.16 -5.15 8.63
C ASP A 58 22.69 -5.01 8.28
N TRP A 59 21.87 -5.96 8.76
CA TRP A 59 20.44 -5.96 8.49
C TRP A 59 19.79 -4.81 9.25
N GLN A 60 19.22 -3.87 8.50
CA GLN A 60 18.50 -2.77 9.08
C GLN A 60 17.12 -3.27 9.55
N GLN A 61 16.81 -3.08 10.82
CA GLN A 61 15.44 -3.26 11.28
C GLN A 61 14.58 -2.15 10.64
N GLN A 62 13.95 -2.46 9.53
CA GLN A 62 12.85 -1.62 9.10
C GLN A 62 11.72 -1.79 10.10
N THR A 63 11.40 -0.72 10.76
CA THR A 63 10.01 -0.48 11.10
C THR A 63 9.31 -0.32 9.75
N ILE A 64 8.78 -1.42 9.21
CA ILE A 64 7.93 -1.37 8.01
C ILE A 64 6.79 -0.42 8.41
N LYS A 65 6.90 0.85 8.02
CA LYS A 65 5.74 1.73 8.09
C LYS A 65 4.71 1.06 7.19
N PRO A 66 3.59 0.59 7.73
CA PRO A 66 2.54 0.05 6.89
C PRO A 66 2.28 1.06 5.78
N ALA A 67 2.03 0.60 4.56
CA ALA A 67 1.77 1.48 3.41
C ALA A 67 0.67 2.53 3.69
N ASP A 68 -0.12 2.32 4.73
CA ASP A 68 -1.19 3.16 5.23
C ASP A 68 -0.85 3.91 6.54
N ALA A 69 0.41 3.88 7.01
CA ALA A 69 0.81 4.55 8.27
C ALA A 69 0.51 6.06 8.25
N ASP A 70 0.67 6.69 7.10
CA ASP A 70 0.43 8.12 6.91
C ASP A 70 -1.01 8.44 6.46
N TRP A 71 -1.88 7.43 6.42
CA TRP A 71 -3.27 7.64 6.02
C TRP A 71 -4.11 8.19 7.17
N SER A 72 -5.06 9.07 6.82
CA SER A 72 -6.05 9.54 7.77
C SER A 72 -6.90 8.37 8.31
N LYS A 73 -7.42 8.50 9.53
CA LYS A 73 -8.29 7.48 10.13
C LYS A 73 -9.50 7.17 9.23
N SER A 74 -10.08 8.18 8.59
CA SER A 74 -11.20 8.01 7.66
C SER A 74 -10.81 7.25 6.40
N LEU A 75 -9.60 7.46 5.86
CA LEU A 75 -9.13 6.74 4.68
C LEU A 75 -8.88 5.26 5.00
N ARG A 76 -8.29 4.96 6.17
CA ARG A 76 -8.11 3.57 6.62
C ARG A 76 -9.44 2.84 6.81
N LEU A 77 -10.41 3.52 7.44
CA LEU A 77 -11.76 2.98 7.60
C LEU A 77 -12.43 2.73 6.24
N LEU A 78 -12.33 3.68 5.29
CA LEU A 78 -12.88 3.51 3.95
C LEU A 78 -12.31 2.28 3.26
N ARG A 79 -10.98 2.09 3.33
CA ARG A 79 -10.34 0.89 2.75
C ARG A 79 -10.85 -0.40 3.38
N GLN A 80 -10.93 -0.45 4.70
CA GLN A 80 -11.43 -1.61 5.43
C GLN A 80 -12.86 -1.95 5.03
N VAL A 81 -13.75 -0.94 5.05
CA VAL A 81 -15.15 -1.10 4.67
C VAL A 81 -15.27 -1.55 3.21
N LEU A 82 -14.52 -0.93 2.30
CA LEU A 82 -14.54 -1.28 0.89
C LEU A 82 -14.11 -2.75 0.68
N MET A 83 -13.04 -3.19 1.33
CA MET A 83 -12.59 -4.59 1.22
C MET A 83 -13.65 -5.57 1.71
N THR A 84 -14.30 -5.29 2.84
CA THR A 84 -15.41 -6.10 3.36
C THR A 84 -16.58 -6.11 2.40
N MET A 85 -17.03 -4.95 1.94
CA MET A 85 -18.17 -4.85 1.02
C MET A 85 -17.88 -5.52 -0.34
N MET A 86 -16.66 -5.45 -0.82
CA MET A 86 -16.26 -6.16 -2.05
C MET A 86 -16.24 -7.69 -1.86
N ALA A 87 -15.90 -8.17 -0.67
CA ALA A 87 -15.95 -9.61 -0.37
C ALA A 87 -17.40 -10.11 -0.32
N ASP A 88 -18.28 -9.36 0.35
CA ASP A 88 -19.64 -9.79 0.64
C ASP A 88 -20.62 -9.49 -0.52
N HIS A 89 -20.46 -8.36 -1.20
CA HIS A 89 -21.40 -7.83 -2.19
C HIS A 89 -20.76 -7.45 -3.53
N GLY A 90 -19.45 -7.75 -3.70
CA GLY A 90 -18.76 -7.40 -4.93
C GLY A 90 -19.28 -8.20 -6.12
N VAL A 91 -19.50 -7.51 -7.23
CA VAL A 91 -19.89 -8.07 -8.53
C VAL A 91 -18.77 -7.86 -9.54
N ASP A 92 -18.65 -8.75 -10.48
CA ASP A 92 -17.75 -8.58 -11.61
C ASP A 92 -18.38 -7.63 -12.62
N ALA A 93 -17.71 -6.53 -12.90
CA ALA A 93 -18.18 -5.50 -13.81
C ALA A 93 -17.12 -5.12 -14.84
N THR A 94 -17.56 -4.69 -16.02
CA THR A 94 -16.70 -4.12 -17.07
C THR A 94 -17.00 -2.61 -17.19
N PRO A 95 -16.40 -1.77 -16.34
CA PRO A 95 -16.74 -0.34 -16.31
C PRO A 95 -16.34 0.41 -17.60
N PHE A 96 -15.48 -0.17 -18.42
CA PHE A 96 -14.99 0.38 -19.68
C PHE A 96 -15.23 -0.60 -20.81
N LEU A 97 -15.64 -0.11 -21.99
CA LEU A 97 -16.07 -0.92 -23.15
C LEU A 97 -15.01 -1.98 -23.54
N ASP A 98 -13.71 -1.63 -23.45
CA ASP A 98 -12.58 -2.51 -23.76
C ASP A 98 -11.66 -2.71 -22.55
N GLY A 99 -12.20 -2.49 -21.34
CA GLY A 99 -11.43 -2.58 -20.09
C GLY A 99 -11.46 -3.97 -19.49
N PRO A 100 -10.58 -4.22 -18.51
CA PRO A 100 -10.60 -5.46 -17.77
C PRO A 100 -11.87 -5.58 -16.92
N VAL A 101 -12.28 -6.82 -16.69
CA VAL A 101 -13.27 -7.13 -15.65
C VAL A 101 -12.68 -6.79 -14.30
N VAL A 102 -13.41 -6.02 -13.50
CA VAL A 102 -13.04 -5.64 -12.14
C VAL A 102 -14.12 -6.07 -11.17
N ARG A 103 -13.70 -6.48 -9.97
CA ARG A 103 -14.65 -6.71 -8.88
C ARG A 103 -15.01 -5.36 -8.26
N ALA A 104 -16.25 -4.97 -8.39
CA ALA A 104 -16.75 -3.67 -7.96
C ALA A 104 -17.95 -3.83 -7.03
N VAL A 105 -18.26 -2.78 -6.27
CA VAL A 105 -19.42 -2.74 -5.37
C VAL A 105 -20.10 -1.38 -5.49
N ASP A 106 -21.40 -1.32 -5.19
CA ASP A 106 -22.15 -0.07 -5.15
C ASP A 106 -21.60 0.87 -4.06
N VAL A 107 -21.30 2.11 -4.46
CA VAL A 107 -20.83 3.18 -3.55
C VAL A 107 -21.80 3.41 -2.40
N GLU A 108 -23.11 3.26 -2.62
CA GLU A 108 -24.12 3.43 -1.59
C GLU A 108 -23.97 2.39 -0.45
N LEU A 109 -23.70 1.15 -0.78
CA LEU A 109 -23.45 0.11 0.21
C LEU A 109 -22.21 0.44 1.04
N VAL A 110 -21.14 0.85 0.39
CA VAL A 110 -19.90 1.26 1.06
C VAL A 110 -20.12 2.47 1.95
N ARG A 111 -20.91 3.46 1.48
CA ARG A 111 -21.25 4.68 2.22
C ARG A 111 -22.05 4.37 3.48
N ASN A 112 -23.08 3.53 3.36
CA ASN A 112 -23.93 3.17 4.47
C ASN A 112 -23.15 2.43 5.55
N GLU A 113 -22.30 1.48 5.15
CA GLU A 113 -21.44 0.74 6.06
C GLU A 113 -20.37 1.64 6.71
N PHE A 114 -19.77 2.56 5.95
CA PHE A 114 -18.86 3.56 6.48
C PHE A 114 -19.55 4.43 7.54
N TYR A 115 -20.77 4.89 7.28
CA TYR A 115 -21.53 5.70 8.25
C TYR A 115 -21.85 4.92 9.54
N ARG A 116 -22.10 3.62 9.42
CA ARG A 116 -22.34 2.77 10.57
C ARG A 116 -21.12 2.65 11.46
N GLN A 117 -19.95 2.51 10.88
CA GLN A 117 -18.69 2.29 11.58
C GLN A 117 -17.97 3.59 12.01
N TYR A 118 -18.24 4.71 11.34
CA TYR A 118 -17.51 5.96 11.61
C TYR A 118 -17.95 6.56 12.95
N PRO A 119 -17.02 6.71 13.93
CA PRO A 119 -17.32 7.34 15.20
C PRO A 119 -17.57 8.84 15.00
N ALA A 120 -18.67 9.35 15.51
CA ALA A 120 -19.01 10.76 15.47
C ALA A 120 -19.70 11.15 16.77
N ASP A 121 -19.31 12.31 17.31
CA ASP A 121 -19.85 12.88 18.55
C ASP A 121 -20.85 14.00 18.23
N GLY A 122 -21.70 14.33 19.20
CA GLY A 122 -22.70 15.37 19.10
C GLY A 122 -24.14 14.84 18.94
N ASP A 123 -25.05 15.72 18.54
CA ASP A 123 -26.43 15.36 18.22
C ASP A 123 -26.53 14.59 16.88
N ASP A 124 -27.69 14.05 16.58
CA ASP A 124 -27.91 13.21 15.39
C ASP A 124 -27.62 13.96 14.08
N ARG A 125 -27.90 15.26 14.01
CA ARG A 125 -27.64 16.10 12.85
C ARG A 125 -26.15 16.36 12.67
N GLN A 126 -25.45 16.62 13.76
CA GLN A 126 -24.00 16.81 13.78
C GLN A 126 -23.27 15.52 13.37
N LYS A 127 -23.69 14.37 13.94
CA LYS A 127 -23.16 13.04 13.56
C LYS A 127 -23.35 12.74 12.09
N ALA A 128 -24.55 12.96 11.56
CA ALA A 128 -24.84 12.74 10.14
C ALA A 128 -23.97 13.62 9.24
N THR A 129 -23.78 14.89 9.60
CA THR A 129 -22.94 15.83 8.86
C THR A 129 -21.47 15.41 8.91
N ALA A 130 -20.96 15.05 10.09
CA ALA A 130 -19.57 14.61 10.28
C ALA A 130 -19.26 13.33 9.47
N ARG A 131 -20.16 12.33 9.50
CA ARG A 131 -20.03 11.08 8.73
C ARG A 131 -19.98 11.34 7.23
N ARG A 132 -20.89 12.19 6.72
CA ARG A 132 -20.94 12.57 5.30
C ARG A 132 -19.64 13.26 4.87
N GLN A 133 -19.15 14.23 5.65
CA GLN A 133 -17.92 14.94 5.34
C GLN A 133 -16.70 14.04 5.41
N ALA A 134 -16.65 13.13 6.40
CA ALA A 134 -15.55 12.17 6.54
C ALA A 134 -15.49 11.19 5.36
N PHE A 135 -16.64 10.65 4.93
CA PHE A 135 -16.73 9.78 3.76
C PHE A 135 -16.26 10.49 2.49
N HIS A 136 -16.77 11.71 2.25
CA HIS A 136 -16.44 12.48 1.06
C HIS A 136 -14.92 12.78 1.00
N ARG A 137 -14.32 13.21 2.13
CA ARG A 137 -12.87 13.43 2.21
C ARG A 137 -12.07 12.15 1.97
N ALA A 138 -12.48 11.06 2.62
CA ALA A 138 -11.81 9.77 2.46
C ALA A 138 -11.87 9.26 1.02
N LEU A 139 -13.02 9.38 0.36
CA LEU A 139 -13.18 8.98 -1.04
C LEU A 139 -12.33 9.83 -1.98
N LYS A 140 -12.33 11.15 -1.80
CA LYS A 140 -11.50 12.08 -2.58
C LYS A 140 -10.00 11.77 -2.40
N ASP A 141 -9.55 11.53 -1.16
CA ASP A 141 -8.18 11.15 -0.86
C ASP A 141 -7.80 9.81 -1.50
N ALA A 142 -8.70 8.83 -1.44
CA ALA A 142 -8.49 7.52 -2.05
C ALA A 142 -8.34 7.61 -3.57
N GLN A 143 -9.17 8.42 -4.23
CA GLN A 143 -9.08 8.69 -5.67
C GLN A 143 -7.80 9.43 -6.04
N ALA A 144 -7.45 10.49 -5.28
CA ALA A 144 -6.22 11.26 -5.51
C ALA A 144 -4.94 10.42 -5.37
N LYS A 145 -4.98 9.41 -4.49
CA LYS A 145 -3.88 8.44 -4.30
C LYS A 145 -3.92 7.28 -5.28
N GLY A 146 -4.88 7.24 -6.19
CA GLY A 146 -5.04 6.13 -7.14
C GLY A 146 -5.39 4.79 -6.48
N LEU A 147 -5.97 4.79 -5.28
CA LEU A 147 -6.31 3.57 -4.55
C LEU A 147 -7.65 2.99 -4.99
N VAL A 148 -8.56 3.86 -5.41
CA VAL A 148 -9.91 3.50 -5.85
C VAL A 148 -10.28 4.27 -7.11
N THR A 149 -11.14 3.65 -7.90
CA THR A 149 -11.82 4.30 -9.03
C THR A 149 -13.31 4.14 -8.86
N THR A 150 -14.07 5.15 -9.28
CA THR A 150 -15.54 5.11 -9.28
C THR A 150 -16.05 5.39 -10.69
N ARG A 151 -17.13 4.72 -11.10
CA ARG A 151 -17.83 4.98 -12.33
C ARG A 151 -19.29 4.61 -12.23
N GLU A 152 -20.13 5.35 -12.92
CA GLU A 152 -21.52 5.00 -13.10
C GLU A 152 -21.67 3.99 -14.25
N VAL A 153 -22.30 2.88 -13.93
CA VAL A 153 -22.62 1.80 -14.87
C VAL A 153 -24.10 1.46 -14.70
N GLU A 154 -24.89 1.57 -15.75
CA GLU A 154 -26.34 1.29 -15.74
C GLU A 154 -27.12 2.01 -14.62
N GLY A 155 -26.74 3.25 -14.31
CA GLY A 155 -27.39 4.05 -13.27
C GLY A 155 -26.93 3.75 -11.84
N VAL A 156 -25.99 2.82 -11.64
CA VAL A 156 -25.39 2.50 -10.35
C VAL A 156 -23.97 3.04 -10.28
N GLN A 157 -23.64 3.75 -9.22
CA GLN A 157 -22.27 4.23 -9.01
C GLN A 157 -21.42 3.13 -8.39
N LEU A 158 -20.57 2.52 -9.18
CA LEU A 158 -19.65 1.46 -8.74
C LEU A 158 -18.32 2.03 -8.25
N ILE A 159 -17.73 1.35 -7.26
CA ILE A 159 -16.38 1.60 -6.74
C ILE A 159 -15.59 0.29 -6.69
N TRP A 160 -14.30 0.36 -7.06
CA TRP A 160 -13.37 -0.77 -6.97
C TRP A 160 -11.97 -0.30 -6.61
N LEU A 161 -11.14 -1.25 -6.15
CA LEU A 161 -9.72 -0.98 -5.87
C LEU A 161 -8.96 -0.91 -7.20
N THR A 162 -8.24 0.17 -7.38
CA THR A 162 -7.30 0.30 -8.51
C THR A 162 -6.09 -0.58 -8.20
N ARG A 163 -5.79 -1.56 -9.06
CA ARG A 163 -4.51 -2.25 -8.96
C ARG A 163 -3.43 -1.21 -9.23
N PRO A 164 -2.44 -1.03 -8.34
CA PRO A 164 -1.28 -0.24 -8.71
C PRO A 164 -0.71 -0.86 -10.00
N ALA A 165 -0.44 -0.03 -11.01
CA ALA A 165 0.30 -0.48 -12.17
C ALA A 165 1.56 -1.16 -11.65
N ALA A 166 1.78 -2.41 -12.01
CA ALA A 166 3.01 -3.10 -11.66
C ALA A 166 4.18 -2.28 -12.24
N PRO A 167 5.23 -2.00 -11.45
CA PRO A 167 6.40 -1.29 -11.93
C PRO A 167 7.11 -2.08 -13.04
#